data_f3fbbd9bb8b19b8b90748bc662d316e3
#
_entry.id   f3fbbd9bb8b19b8b90748bc662d316e3
#
_cell.length_a   1.000
_cell.length_b   1.000
_cell.length_c   1.000
_cell.angle_alpha   90.00
_cell.angle_beta   90.00
_cell.angle_gamma   90.00
#
_symmetry.space_group_name_H-M   'P 1'
#
loop_
_entity.id
_entity.type
_entity.pdbx_description
1 polymer ?
#
loop_
_entity_poly.entity_id
_entity_poly.type
_entity_poly.pdbx_seq_one_letter_code
_entity_poly.pdbx_strand_id
1 'polypeptide(L)'
;MDDIDMKILGAINSISPKSFVSPVKVNELLKLNETELGNRLKLLKKSGHVDIMTGEYPSSLTLPNAISKVYLTELGRQSLTQKR
;
A
#
# COMPACT_ATOMS: atom_id res chain seq x y z
N MET A 1 -6.35 -6.55 -11.70
CA MET A 1 -6.29 -5.63 -10.55
C MET A 1 -7.55 -4.79 -10.56
N ASP A 2 -8.24 -4.67 -9.43
CA ASP A 2 -9.52 -3.98 -9.44
C ASP A 2 -9.33 -2.50 -9.07
N ASP A 3 -10.46 -1.76 -9.05
CA ASP A 3 -10.41 -0.33 -8.81
C ASP A 3 -9.83 0.02 -7.45
N ILE A 4 -10.12 -0.80 -6.44
CA ILE A 4 -9.61 -0.52 -5.09
C ILE A 4 -8.10 -0.68 -5.06
N ASP A 5 -7.57 -1.70 -5.72
CA ASP A 5 -6.14 -1.89 -5.80
C ASP A 5 -5.47 -0.71 -6.50
N MET A 6 -6.07 -0.23 -7.60
CA MET A 6 -5.53 0.94 -8.29
C MET A 6 -5.55 2.17 -7.39
N LYS A 7 -6.59 2.34 -6.59
CA LYS A 7 -6.64 3.46 -5.66
C LYS A 7 -5.55 3.34 -4.59
N ILE A 8 -5.26 2.13 -4.14
CA ILE A 8 -4.19 1.91 -3.17
C ILE A 8 -2.85 2.33 -3.77
N LEU A 9 -2.56 1.87 -4.98
CA LEU A 9 -1.31 2.26 -5.65
C LEU A 9 -1.24 3.76 -5.85
N GLY A 10 -2.34 4.38 -6.26
CA GLY A 10 -2.38 5.82 -6.46
C GLY A 10 -2.16 6.60 -5.18
N ALA A 11 -2.71 6.11 -4.06
CA ALA A 11 -2.52 6.78 -2.78
C ALA A 11 -1.05 6.71 -2.34
N ILE A 12 -0.42 5.55 -2.49
CA ILE A 12 1.00 5.43 -2.16
C ILE A 12 1.81 6.38 -3.03
N ASN A 13 1.50 6.41 -4.33
CA ASN A 13 2.22 7.27 -5.25
C ASN A 13 2.07 8.75 -4.90
N SER A 14 0.90 9.16 -4.43
CA SER A 14 0.67 10.56 -4.11
C SER A 14 1.43 10.98 -2.85
N ILE A 15 1.69 10.04 -1.93
CA ILE A 15 2.45 10.35 -0.73
C ILE A 15 3.95 10.32 -1.03
N SER A 16 4.43 9.22 -1.61
CA SER A 16 5.82 9.12 -2.00
C SER A 16 5.99 7.99 -3.01
N PRO A 17 6.32 8.32 -4.26
CA PRO A 17 6.46 7.28 -5.28
C PRO A 17 7.74 6.47 -5.16
N LYS A 18 8.71 6.91 -4.36
CA LYS A 18 10.03 6.28 -4.35
C LYS A 18 10.54 5.90 -2.98
N SER A 19 9.72 5.98 -1.94
CA SER A 19 10.18 5.61 -0.62
C SER A 19 9.06 4.89 0.13
N PHE A 20 9.43 4.27 1.25
CA PHE A 20 8.43 3.63 2.10
C PHE A 20 7.55 4.67 2.76
N VAL A 21 6.27 4.35 2.88
CA VAL A 21 5.29 5.21 3.53
C VAL A 21 4.53 4.40 4.58
N SER A 22 3.89 5.09 5.52
CA SER A 22 3.06 4.43 6.50
C SER A 22 1.74 4.00 5.86
N PRO A 23 1.34 2.73 6.02
CA PRO A 23 0.05 2.30 5.49
C PRO A 23 -1.12 2.99 6.16
N VAL A 24 -0.96 3.43 7.40
CA VAL A 24 -2.02 4.18 8.07
C VAL A 24 -2.24 5.51 7.36
N LYS A 25 -1.16 6.16 6.93
CA LYS A 25 -1.30 7.41 6.18
C LYS A 25 -1.93 7.18 4.81
N VAL A 26 -1.60 6.07 4.18
CA VAL A 26 -2.27 5.68 2.93
C VAL A 26 -3.76 5.54 3.18
N ASN A 27 -4.13 4.91 4.29
CA ASN A 27 -5.54 4.69 4.58
C ASN A 27 -6.28 5.98 4.96
N GLU A 28 -5.57 7.01 5.39
CA GLU A 28 -6.21 8.29 5.61
C GLU A 28 -6.80 8.85 4.32
N LEU A 29 -6.18 8.52 3.19
CA LEU A 29 -6.70 8.92 1.88
C LEU A 29 -7.80 8.00 1.38
N LEU A 30 -7.75 6.73 1.75
CA LEU A 30 -8.65 5.71 1.19
C LEU A 30 -9.85 5.43 2.08
N LYS A 31 -9.66 5.52 3.39
CA LYS A 31 -10.70 5.26 4.38
C LYS A 31 -11.29 3.87 4.29
N LEU A 32 -10.43 2.90 4.02
CA LEU A 32 -10.81 1.50 4.02
C LEU A 32 -10.71 0.93 5.43
N ASN A 33 -11.33 -0.23 5.62
CA ASN A 33 -11.09 -1.02 6.82
C ASN A 33 -9.60 -1.39 6.84
N GLU A 34 -8.95 -1.23 8.00
CA GLU A 34 -7.51 -1.43 8.07
C GLU A 34 -7.11 -2.86 7.79
N THR A 35 -7.91 -3.81 8.25
CA THR A 35 -7.63 -5.23 7.99
C THR A 35 -7.74 -5.52 6.50
N GLU A 36 -8.76 -4.97 5.86
CA GLU A 36 -8.92 -5.15 4.42
C GLU A 36 -7.76 -4.54 3.65
N LEU A 37 -7.33 -3.34 4.04
CA LEU A 37 -6.18 -2.71 3.38
C LEU A 37 -4.95 -3.59 3.50
N GLY A 38 -4.70 -4.12 4.70
CA GLY A 38 -3.56 -5.00 4.90
C GLY A 38 -3.62 -6.24 4.04
N ASN A 39 -4.80 -6.85 3.93
CA ASN A 39 -4.96 -8.04 3.10
C ASN A 39 -4.68 -7.73 1.63
N ARG A 40 -5.17 -6.58 1.15
CA ARG A 40 -4.93 -6.19 -0.24
C ARG A 40 -3.47 -5.87 -0.48
N LEU A 41 -2.80 -5.23 0.51
CA LEU A 41 -1.37 -4.96 0.38
C LEU A 41 -0.57 -6.25 0.29
N LYS A 42 -0.96 -7.28 1.04
CA LYS A 42 -0.27 -8.56 0.94
C LYS A 42 -0.44 -9.18 -0.44
N LEU A 43 -1.63 -9.07 -1.03
CA LEU A 43 -1.85 -9.57 -2.38
C LEU A 43 -1.06 -8.76 -3.40
N LEU A 44 -0.99 -7.45 -3.24
CA LEU A 44 -0.22 -6.59 -4.14
C LEU A 44 1.27 -6.87 -4.02
N LYS A 45 1.74 -7.19 -2.82
CA LYS A 45 3.14 -7.61 -2.66
C LYS A 45 3.39 -8.91 -3.41
N LYS A 46 2.46 -9.85 -3.30
CA LYS A 46 2.60 -11.14 -3.97
C LYS A 46 2.66 -10.96 -5.48
N SER A 47 1.92 -10.01 -6.02
CA SER A 47 1.93 -9.74 -7.45
C SER A 47 3.10 -8.86 -7.88
N GLY A 48 3.85 -8.30 -6.93
CA GLY A 48 5.02 -7.49 -7.24
C GLY A 48 4.76 -6.01 -7.39
N HIS A 49 3.53 -5.56 -7.12
CA HIS A 49 3.19 -4.15 -7.32
C HIS A 49 3.59 -3.27 -6.13
N VAL A 50 3.73 -3.85 -4.95
CA VAL A 50 4.23 -3.12 -3.79
C VAL A 50 5.17 -4.03 -3.02
N ASP A 51 5.99 -3.43 -2.15
CA ASP A 51 6.74 -4.16 -1.15
C ASP A 51 6.25 -3.70 0.21
N ILE A 52 6.31 -4.56 1.20
CA ILE A 52 5.86 -4.20 2.55
C ILE A 52 6.91 -4.64 3.55
N MET A 53 6.96 -3.90 4.66
CA MET A 53 7.76 -4.27 5.81
C MET A 53 6.84 -4.49 6.99
N THR A 54 7.11 -5.54 7.75
CA THR A 54 6.36 -5.82 8.96
C THR A 54 7.18 -5.40 10.16
N GLY A 55 6.48 -4.95 11.21
CA GLY A 55 7.13 -4.53 12.43
C GLY A 55 6.81 -5.47 13.57
N GLU A 56 7.75 -5.62 14.49
CA GLU A 56 7.53 -6.44 15.67
C GLU A 56 6.73 -5.71 16.73
N TYR A 57 6.78 -4.39 16.70
CA TYR A 57 6.15 -3.58 17.73
C TYR A 57 5.02 -2.78 17.12
N PRO A 58 3.79 -3.01 17.56
CA PRO A 58 2.67 -2.22 17.04
C PRO A 58 2.79 -0.77 17.45
N SER A 59 2.34 0.12 16.58
CA SER A 59 2.31 1.54 16.84
C SER A 59 1.10 2.12 16.15
N SER A 60 0.86 3.41 16.36
CA SER A 60 -0.26 4.07 15.70
C SER A 60 -0.09 4.15 14.18
N LEU A 61 1.12 3.88 13.67
CA LEU A 61 1.39 3.92 12.24
C LEU A 61 1.46 2.53 11.62
N THR A 62 1.14 1.48 12.39
CA THR A 62 1.21 0.10 11.95
C THR A 62 -0.20 -0.47 11.86
N LEU A 63 -0.50 -1.16 10.77
CA LEU A 63 -1.79 -1.81 10.61
C LEU A 63 -1.93 -2.99 11.56
N PRO A 64 -3.18 -3.43 11.85
CA PRO A 64 -3.39 -4.55 12.77
C PRO A 64 -2.69 -5.84 12.38
N ASN A 65 -2.41 -6.05 11.09
CA ASN A 65 -1.71 -7.24 10.63
C ASN A 65 -0.21 -7.02 10.53
N ALA A 66 0.32 -6.09 11.34
CA ALA A 66 1.74 -5.86 11.54
C ALA A 66 2.47 -5.22 10.36
N ILE A 67 1.75 -4.72 9.36
CA ILE A 67 2.38 -4.03 8.24
C ILE A 67 2.74 -2.61 8.73
N SER A 68 4.03 -2.32 8.79
CA SER A 68 4.50 -1.03 9.30
C SER A 68 4.87 -0.06 8.20
N LYS A 69 5.26 -0.56 7.02
CA LYS A 69 5.65 0.30 5.90
C LYS A 69 5.26 -0.35 4.60
N VAL A 70 4.97 0.46 3.60
CA VAL A 70 4.65 -0.02 2.25
C VAL A 70 5.41 0.84 1.25
N TYR A 71 5.81 0.22 0.15
CA TYR A 71 6.63 0.86 -0.88
C TYR A 71 6.05 0.50 -2.24
N LEU A 72 5.89 1.51 -3.09
CA LEU A 72 5.38 1.31 -4.45
C LEU A 72 6.55 0.88 -5.34
N THR A 73 6.47 -0.34 -5.87
CA THR A 73 7.53 -0.86 -6.74
C THR A 73 7.44 -0.21 -8.11
N GLU A 74 8.45 -0.47 -8.95
CA GLU A 74 8.41 0.03 -10.30
C GLU A 74 7.23 -0.57 -11.08
N LEU A 75 6.93 -1.84 -10.86
CA LEU A 75 5.77 -2.46 -11.49
C LEU A 75 4.49 -1.75 -11.07
N GLY A 76 4.38 -1.40 -9.79
CA GLY A 76 3.21 -0.66 -9.31
C GLY A 76 3.11 0.70 -9.97
N ARG A 77 4.23 1.41 -10.12
CA ARG A 77 4.22 2.71 -10.79
C ARG A 77 3.83 2.58 -12.25
N GLN A 78 4.34 1.55 -12.92
CA GLN A 78 3.98 1.31 -14.31
C GLN A 78 2.50 1.03 -14.48
N SER A 79 1.91 0.31 -13.53
CA SER A 79 0.47 0.05 -13.59
C SER A 79 -0.34 1.32 -13.52
N LEU A 80 0.13 2.32 -12.78
CA LEU A 80 -0.56 3.60 -12.70
C LEU A 80 -0.44 4.42 -13.98
N THR A 81 0.63 4.25 -14.73
CA THR A 81 0.84 5.02 -15.96
C THR A 81 0.27 4.33 -17.18
N GLN A 82 -0.05 3.05 -17.10
CA GLN A 82 -0.65 2.31 -18.21
C GLN A 82 -2.15 2.49 -18.19
N LYS A 83 -2.58 3.62 -18.62
CA LYS A 83 -4.00 3.90 -18.64
C LYS A 83 -4.68 3.31 -19.84
N ARG A 84 -5.91 2.98 -19.64
CA ARG A 84 -6.69 2.47 -20.75
C ARG A 84 -7.81 3.40 -21.06
#